data_7eacecab3d933b0d6c57b57906a1b0db
#
_entry.id   7eacecab3d933b0d6c57b57906a1b0db
#
_cell.length_a   1.000
_cell.length_b   1.000
_cell.length_c   1.000
_cell.angle_alpha   90.00
_cell.angle_beta   90.00
_cell.angle_gamma   90.00
#
_symmetry.space_group_name_H-M   'P 1'
#
loop_
_entity.id
_entity.type
_entity.pdbx_description
1 polymer ?
#
loop_
_entity_poly.entity_id
_entity_poly.type
_entity_poly.pdbx_seq_one_letter_code
_entity_poly.pdbx_strand_id
1 'polypeptide(L)'
;MMLAWGTTSASLSAASDMLHPLAALSFLTPGFFLAGLALAFIPIIIHFLNRRRFKEQPWAAMEFLLRAMRKNRKRIRFEQWILLATRCLVLSLLGIALARPMGCSESALASLAGRKTGLHVIVIDNSYSMSYQADRPNAKTHFDQAKLIAKGLIDRLSAGGESVAIVSASRPAAGVLMKPVYDLQAAKGAIDRLEQSAGGTDLSGALEMSLQIARDQSRQPIKSLYLITDCTRSAFEPADRTTFAQLGRDLAAQYKITLFDLSKPNQWNDALLDLRPASNLIRAQFTNEFLADARAFGNGTDPTIQWKLDNQILPGGGTVKLSSEARPLQLPLAQLKEGGLHVLTAALTTQDRLPMDDSRSRVIDVASELKVLIVEGERGTGALSGSGAFLQLALAPPGEVAAGGAAGKSSSSYVLPELISDLELSNRMFADYRAIILADVATLQASQADQLQKFVQQGGTMIIFMGEAVNGDAYNATLLPRGMLPGSMVKRVSVATDQSGALFDFKPNGNL
;
A
#
# COMPACT_ATOMS: atom_id res chain seq x y z
N MET A 1 64.15 -7.71 38.17
CA MET A 1 64.24 -9.18 38.06
C MET A 1 62.90 -9.70 37.58
N MET A 2 62.86 -10.44 36.54
CA MET A 2 61.80 -11.12 35.80
C MET A 2 61.29 -10.44 34.51
N LEU A 3 61.92 -10.91 33.47
CA LEU A 3 61.54 -10.85 32.05
C LEU A 3 60.27 -11.75 31.86
N ALA A 4 59.28 -11.25 31.13
CA ALA A 4 58.23 -12.06 30.57
C ALA A 4 58.15 -11.83 29.06
N TRP A 5 58.34 -12.85 28.34
CA TRP A 5 58.32 -13.00 26.89
C TRP A 5 56.90 -12.73 26.34
N GLY A 6 56.77 -11.79 25.46
CA GLY A 6 55.61 -11.63 24.60
C GLY A 6 55.89 -12.26 23.23
N THR A 7 55.30 -13.39 22.97
CA THR A 7 55.45 -14.14 21.73
C THR A 7 54.60 -13.50 20.63
N THR A 8 55.25 -13.26 19.52
CA THR A 8 54.72 -12.80 18.21
C THR A 8 53.65 -13.74 17.69
N SER A 9 52.41 -13.30 17.67
CA SER A 9 51.25 -13.90 16.95
C SER A 9 50.82 -13.09 15.71
N ALA A 10 51.72 -12.29 15.14
CA ALA A 10 51.41 -11.40 14.01
C ALA A 10 51.60 -12.03 12.61
N SER A 11 52.06 -13.26 12.52
CA SER A 11 52.36 -13.88 11.20
C SER A 11 51.32 -14.90 10.68
N LEU A 12 50.27 -15.22 11.46
CA LEU A 12 49.22 -16.11 11.00
C LEU A 12 47.95 -15.39 10.53
N SER A 13 47.74 -14.14 10.89
CA SER A 13 46.58 -13.34 10.42
C SER A 13 46.74 -12.83 8.99
N ALA A 14 47.98 -12.58 8.54
CA ALA A 14 48.22 -12.09 7.19
C ALA A 14 48.04 -13.18 6.09
N ALA A 15 48.18 -14.45 6.46
CA ALA A 15 47.95 -15.56 5.53
C ALA A 15 46.47 -15.91 5.40
N SER A 16 45.65 -15.67 6.42
CA SER A 16 44.20 -15.86 6.36
C SER A 16 43.51 -14.79 5.53
N ASP A 17 44.02 -13.55 5.55
CA ASP A 17 43.43 -12.44 4.77
C ASP A 17 43.67 -12.50 3.27
N MET A 18 44.75 -13.24 2.83
CA MET A 18 44.96 -13.47 1.41
C MET A 18 44.12 -14.61 0.80
N LEU A 19 43.50 -15.45 1.61
CA LEU A 19 42.63 -16.54 1.15
C LEU A 19 41.15 -16.16 1.10
N HIS A 20 40.75 -15.01 1.67
CA HIS A 20 39.37 -14.54 1.68
C HIS A 20 38.76 -14.10 0.32
N PRO A 21 39.52 -13.61 -0.69
CA PRO A 21 38.91 -13.28 -1.97
C PRO A 21 38.47 -14.50 -2.81
N LEU A 22 38.97 -15.69 -2.53
CA LEU A 22 38.56 -16.91 -3.23
C LEU A 22 37.32 -17.59 -2.63
N ALA A 23 36.95 -17.26 -1.41
CA ALA A 23 35.77 -17.81 -0.73
C ALA A 23 34.43 -17.19 -1.18
N ALA A 24 34.47 -16.15 -2.02
CA ALA A 24 33.26 -15.41 -2.49
C ALA A 24 32.71 -15.93 -3.84
N LEU A 25 33.37 -16.94 -4.48
CA LEU A 25 32.85 -17.58 -5.68
C LEU A 25 31.85 -18.68 -5.29
N SER A 26 30.58 -18.32 -5.22
CA SER A 26 29.52 -19.31 -5.13
C SER A 26 29.19 -19.85 -6.52
N PHE A 27 29.24 -21.18 -6.65
CA PHE A 27 28.88 -21.87 -7.88
C PHE A 27 27.46 -22.40 -7.76
N LEU A 28 26.67 -22.24 -8.81
CA LEU A 28 25.27 -22.77 -8.84
C LEU A 28 25.31 -24.32 -8.76
N THR A 29 26.33 -24.92 -9.33
CA THR A 29 26.54 -26.39 -9.35
C THR A 29 28.00 -26.72 -9.01
N PRO A 30 28.37 -26.75 -7.71
CA PRO A 30 29.74 -26.98 -7.28
C PRO A 30 30.32 -28.37 -7.73
N GLY A 31 29.42 -29.33 -7.96
CA GLY A 31 29.81 -30.64 -8.48
C GLY A 31 30.50 -30.59 -9.85
N PHE A 32 30.05 -29.71 -10.75
CA PHE A 32 30.68 -29.55 -12.06
C PHE A 32 32.05 -28.86 -11.99
N PHE A 33 32.26 -27.99 -11.01
CA PHE A 33 33.58 -27.40 -10.75
C PHE A 33 34.58 -28.46 -10.33
N LEU A 34 34.22 -29.31 -9.36
CA LEU A 34 35.09 -30.41 -8.89
C LEU A 34 35.32 -31.46 -9.98
N ALA A 35 34.30 -31.78 -10.76
CA ALA A 35 34.42 -32.70 -11.89
C ALA A 35 35.35 -32.12 -12.98
N GLY A 36 35.25 -30.84 -13.31
CA GLY A 36 36.13 -30.18 -14.26
C GLY A 36 37.61 -30.18 -13.81
N LEU A 37 37.81 -29.92 -12.51
CA LEU A 37 39.15 -29.99 -11.92
C LEU A 37 39.72 -31.41 -11.97
N ALA A 38 38.92 -32.41 -11.64
CA ALA A 38 39.31 -33.83 -11.72
C ALA A 38 39.64 -34.27 -13.18
N LEU A 39 38.80 -33.82 -14.14
CA LEU A 39 39.06 -34.10 -15.56
C LEU A 39 40.34 -33.46 -16.09
N ALA A 40 40.78 -32.33 -15.54
CA ALA A 40 42.01 -31.65 -15.91
C ALA A 40 43.26 -32.45 -15.52
N PHE A 41 43.17 -33.42 -14.59
CA PHE A 41 44.24 -34.32 -14.25
C PHE A 41 44.43 -35.47 -15.28
N ILE A 42 43.43 -35.79 -16.09
CA ILE A 42 43.48 -36.87 -17.08
C ILE A 42 44.59 -36.65 -18.11
N PRO A 43 44.74 -35.48 -18.76
CA PRO A 43 45.84 -35.22 -19.68
C PRO A 43 47.22 -35.39 -19.02
N ILE A 44 47.35 -35.04 -17.75
CA ILE A 44 48.61 -35.18 -17.00
C ILE A 44 48.94 -36.65 -16.81
N ILE A 45 47.99 -37.47 -16.39
CA ILE A 45 48.14 -38.91 -16.19
C ILE A 45 48.51 -39.57 -17.52
N ILE A 46 47.78 -39.25 -18.61
CA ILE A 46 48.04 -39.76 -19.93
C ILE A 46 49.46 -39.38 -20.41
N HIS A 47 49.86 -38.12 -20.15
CA HIS A 47 51.21 -37.66 -20.52
C HIS A 47 52.32 -38.46 -19.81
N PHE A 48 52.14 -38.75 -18.50
CA PHE A 48 53.11 -39.54 -17.74
C PHE A 48 53.14 -41.06 -18.15
N LEU A 49 51.92 -41.60 -18.37
CA LEU A 49 51.82 -43.03 -18.81
C LEU A 49 52.37 -43.27 -20.23
N ASN A 50 52.19 -42.28 -21.11
CA ASN A 50 52.64 -42.44 -22.51
C ASN A 50 54.12 -42.01 -22.72
N ARG A 51 54.81 -41.67 -21.64
CA ARG A 51 56.25 -41.35 -21.69
C ARG A 51 57.08 -42.59 -21.90
N ARG A 52 57.22 -43.06 -23.19
CA ARG A 52 58.05 -44.23 -23.58
C ARG A 52 59.50 -43.97 -23.24
N ARG A 53 60.10 -44.88 -22.50
CA ARG A 53 61.53 -44.90 -22.26
C ARG A 53 62.18 -45.60 -23.49
N PHE A 54 62.76 -44.82 -24.40
CA PHE A 54 63.59 -45.38 -25.48
C PHE A 54 64.96 -45.83 -24.92
N LYS A 55 65.33 -47.09 -25.16
CA LYS A 55 66.71 -47.57 -24.94
C LYS A 55 67.55 -47.07 -26.10
N GLU A 56 68.53 -46.23 -25.80
CA GLU A 56 69.54 -45.80 -26.80
C GLU A 56 70.43 -46.94 -27.11
N GLN A 57 70.48 -47.43 -28.38
CA GLN A 57 71.47 -48.34 -28.88
C GLN A 57 72.55 -47.53 -29.64
N PRO A 58 73.82 -47.62 -29.25
CA PRO A 58 74.90 -46.86 -29.88
C PRO A 58 75.14 -47.37 -31.26
N TRP A 59 75.08 -46.50 -32.27
CA TRP A 59 75.41 -46.79 -33.66
C TRP A 59 76.54 -45.86 -34.15
N ALA A 60 77.56 -46.33 -34.90
CA ALA A 60 78.81 -45.63 -35.17
C ALA A 60 78.67 -44.26 -35.91
N ALA A 61 77.57 -43.95 -36.60
CA ALA A 61 77.36 -42.68 -37.31
C ALA A 61 76.49 -41.64 -36.53
N MET A 62 76.19 -41.85 -35.24
CA MET A 62 75.19 -41.15 -34.48
C MET A 62 75.67 -39.87 -33.80
N GLU A 63 76.95 -39.57 -33.78
CA GLU A 63 77.51 -38.43 -33.04
C GLU A 63 77.08 -37.08 -33.61
N PHE A 64 77.00 -36.99 -34.95
CA PHE A 64 76.50 -35.76 -35.62
C PHE A 64 74.99 -35.54 -35.39
N LEU A 65 74.24 -36.63 -35.44
CA LEU A 65 72.77 -36.56 -35.21
C LEU A 65 72.42 -36.18 -33.76
N LEU A 66 73.21 -36.69 -32.80
CA LEU A 66 73.05 -36.38 -31.38
C LEU A 66 73.33 -34.89 -31.05
N ARG A 67 74.28 -34.27 -31.74
CA ARG A 67 74.54 -32.81 -31.58
C ARG A 67 73.37 -31.97 -32.10
N ALA A 68 72.80 -32.32 -33.26
CA ALA A 68 71.65 -31.63 -33.82
C ALA A 68 70.41 -31.87 -32.97
N MET A 69 70.19 -33.06 -32.46
CA MET A 69 69.05 -33.38 -31.59
C MET A 69 69.13 -32.70 -30.19
N ARG A 70 70.34 -32.52 -29.62
CA ARG A 70 70.52 -31.85 -28.34
C ARG A 70 70.06 -30.37 -28.37
N LYS A 71 70.27 -29.71 -29.52
CA LYS A 71 69.88 -28.29 -29.70
C LYS A 71 68.35 -28.16 -29.77
N ASN A 72 67.64 -29.14 -30.36
CA ASN A 72 66.17 -29.11 -30.52
C ASN A 72 65.38 -29.75 -29.35
N ARG A 73 66.06 -30.53 -28.50
CA ARG A 73 65.43 -31.27 -27.39
C ARG A 73 64.77 -30.37 -26.37
N LYS A 74 65.33 -29.21 -26.13
CA LYS A 74 64.73 -28.21 -25.23
C LYS A 74 63.47 -27.61 -25.83
N ARG A 75 63.43 -27.29 -27.13
CA ARG A 75 62.30 -26.71 -27.85
C ARG A 75 61.15 -27.73 -27.94
N ILE A 76 61.42 -28.96 -28.30
CA ILE A 76 60.41 -30.03 -28.39
C ILE A 76 59.76 -30.30 -27.00
N ARG A 77 60.56 -30.32 -25.93
CA ARG A 77 60.02 -30.45 -24.57
C ARG A 77 59.13 -29.26 -24.17
N PHE A 78 59.51 -28.05 -24.52
CA PHE A 78 58.81 -26.89 -24.27
C PHE A 78 57.43 -26.87 -25.02
N GLU A 79 57.42 -27.25 -26.27
CA GLU A 79 56.21 -27.41 -27.09
C GLU A 79 55.28 -28.49 -26.48
N GLN A 80 55.80 -29.60 -26.00
CA GLN A 80 55.01 -30.63 -25.31
C GLN A 80 54.38 -30.14 -23.99
N TRP A 81 55.13 -29.33 -23.23
CA TRP A 81 54.64 -28.75 -22.00
C TRP A 81 53.55 -27.70 -22.27
N ILE A 82 53.68 -26.89 -23.31
CA ILE A 82 52.67 -25.94 -23.73
C ILE A 82 51.38 -26.67 -24.16
N LEU A 83 51.51 -27.72 -24.98
CA LEU A 83 50.37 -28.54 -25.40
C LEU A 83 49.69 -29.25 -24.23
N LEU A 84 50.43 -29.69 -23.22
CA LEU A 84 49.83 -30.22 -21.99
C LEU A 84 49.09 -29.13 -21.21
N ALA A 85 49.71 -27.97 -21.03
CA ALA A 85 49.11 -26.83 -20.32
C ALA A 85 47.85 -26.36 -21.00
N THR A 86 47.81 -26.23 -22.32
CA THR A 86 46.60 -25.83 -23.05
C THR A 86 45.46 -26.84 -22.92
N ARG A 87 45.77 -28.17 -22.96
CA ARG A 87 44.75 -29.22 -22.74
C ARG A 87 44.14 -29.15 -21.34
N CYS A 88 44.97 -28.98 -20.30
CA CYS A 88 44.50 -28.83 -18.94
C CYS A 88 43.69 -27.54 -18.77
N LEU A 89 44.13 -26.44 -19.39
CA LEU A 89 43.46 -25.14 -19.35
C LEU A 89 42.06 -25.21 -19.98
N VAL A 90 41.91 -25.83 -21.14
CA VAL A 90 40.63 -25.99 -21.84
C VAL A 90 39.65 -26.78 -20.99
N LEU A 91 40.07 -27.90 -20.38
CA LEU A 91 39.17 -28.69 -19.52
C LEU A 91 38.82 -27.96 -18.24
N SER A 92 39.75 -27.21 -17.64
CA SER A 92 39.48 -26.39 -16.47
C SER A 92 38.50 -25.25 -16.79
N LEU A 93 38.67 -24.55 -17.91
CA LEU A 93 37.74 -23.49 -18.35
C LEU A 93 36.34 -24.05 -18.67
N LEU A 94 36.27 -25.24 -19.28
CA LEU A 94 34.99 -25.89 -19.52
C LEU A 94 34.28 -26.25 -18.20
N GLY A 95 35.03 -26.77 -17.21
CA GLY A 95 34.52 -27.06 -15.88
C GLY A 95 33.97 -25.79 -15.18
N ILE A 96 34.71 -24.68 -15.26
CA ILE A 96 34.28 -23.39 -14.73
C ILE A 96 33.02 -22.86 -15.45
N ALA A 97 32.97 -22.99 -16.78
CA ALA A 97 31.82 -22.55 -17.57
C ALA A 97 30.52 -23.34 -17.20
N LEU A 98 30.66 -24.67 -17.04
CA LEU A 98 29.55 -25.55 -16.64
C LEU A 98 29.12 -25.35 -15.18
N ALA A 99 30.06 -24.98 -14.30
CA ALA A 99 29.79 -24.69 -12.90
C ALA A 99 28.95 -23.43 -12.68
N ARG A 100 28.72 -22.62 -13.72
CA ARG A 100 27.96 -21.38 -13.69
C ARG A 100 28.28 -20.53 -12.45
N PRO A 101 29.46 -19.86 -12.40
CA PRO A 101 29.84 -19.05 -11.27
C PRO A 101 28.78 -17.97 -11.08
N MET A 102 28.06 -18.02 -9.97
CA MET A 102 27.14 -16.98 -9.52
C MET A 102 27.96 -16.02 -8.67
N GLY A 103 28.16 -14.80 -9.18
CA GLY A 103 28.80 -13.76 -8.38
C GLY A 103 30.27 -13.49 -8.66
N CYS A 104 30.66 -13.47 -9.92
CA CYS A 104 31.58 -12.40 -10.31
C CYS A 104 30.74 -11.12 -10.24
N SER A 105 30.40 -10.65 -9.01
CA SER A 105 29.85 -9.33 -8.86
C SER A 105 30.90 -8.38 -9.45
N GLU A 106 30.44 -7.46 -10.30
CA GLU A 106 31.31 -6.40 -10.83
C GLU A 106 32.09 -5.69 -9.70
N SER A 107 31.59 -5.78 -8.46
CA SER A 107 32.25 -5.31 -7.24
C SER A 107 33.54 -6.04 -6.90
N ALA A 108 33.65 -7.36 -7.15
CA ALA A 108 34.88 -8.11 -6.87
C ALA A 108 35.98 -7.75 -7.87
N LEU A 109 35.62 -7.57 -9.15
CA LEU A 109 36.55 -7.08 -10.18
C LEU A 109 36.95 -5.63 -9.96
N ALA A 110 36.00 -4.79 -9.50
CA ALA A 110 36.24 -3.39 -9.18
C ALA A 110 37.16 -3.21 -7.96
N SER A 111 37.04 -4.08 -6.94
CA SER A 111 37.94 -4.05 -5.77
C SER A 111 39.39 -4.46 -6.14
N LEU A 112 39.56 -5.43 -7.04
CA LEU A 112 40.88 -5.79 -7.58
C LEU A 112 41.49 -4.68 -8.43
N ALA A 113 40.68 -3.86 -9.08
CA ALA A 113 41.10 -2.67 -9.83
C ALA A 113 41.36 -1.44 -8.97
N GLY A 114 41.27 -1.53 -7.63
CA GLY A 114 41.43 -0.40 -6.70
C GLY A 114 40.33 0.64 -6.78
N ARG A 115 39.20 0.34 -7.44
CA ARG A 115 38.02 1.21 -7.50
C ARG A 115 37.25 1.16 -6.18
N LYS A 116 36.93 2.32 -5.65
CA LYS A 116 36.09 2.44 -4.45
C LYS A 116 34.69 1.94 -4.78
N THR A 117 34.24 0.90 -4.08
CA THR A 117 32.87 0.42 -4.18
C THR A 117 31.96 1.28 -3.32
N GLY A 118 30.87 1.77 -3.88
CA GLY A 118 29.88 2.63 -3.21
C GLY A 118 28.46 2.11 -3.35
N LEU A 119 27.66 2.31 -2.30
CA LEU A 119 26.24 2.10 -2.31
C LEU A 119 25.54 3.46 -2.40
N HIS A 120 24.68 3.62 -3.40
CA HIS A 120 23.87 4.80 -3.59
C HIS A 120 22.39 4.44 -3.48
N VAL A 121 21.73 4.95 -2.45
CA VAL A 121 20.27 4.79 -2.28
C VAL A 121 19.60 6.07 -2.72
N ILE A 122 18.71 5.99 -3.67
CA ILE A 122 17.94 7.12 -4.18
C ILE A 122 16.50 6.97 -3.71
N VAL A 123 16.06 7.85 -2.84
CA VAL A 123 14.66 7.97 -2.40
C VAL A 123 14.00 9.04 -3.24
N ILE A 124 12.99 8.64 -4.01
CA ILE A 124 12.23 9.53 -4.89
C ILE A 124 10.84 9.69 -4.31
N ASP A 125 10.49 10.90 -3.94
CA ASP A 125 9.12 11.23 -3.61
C ASP A 125 8.29 11.24 -4.89
N ASN A 126 7.26 10.39 -4.93
CA ASN A 126 6.30 10.32 -6.02
C ASN A 126 4.87 10.53 -5.51
N SER A 127 4.72 11.19 -4.34
CA SER A 127 3.43 11.57 -3.77
C SER A 127 2.68 12.58 -4.63
N TYR A 128 1.39 12.78 -4.37
CA TYR A 128 0.54 13.66 -5.16
C TYR A 128 1.08 15.08 -5.28
N SER A 129 1.71 15.64 -4.23
CA SER A 129 2.25 16.99 -4.23
C SER A 129 3.38 17.19 -5.26
N MET A 130 4.10 16.11 -5.58
CA MET A 130 5.13 16.11 -6.62
C MET A 130 4.58 16.31 -8.05
N SER A 131 3.26 16.26 -8.24
CA SER A 131 2.63 16.65 -9.52
C SER A 131 2.56 18.18 -9.72
N TYR A 132 3.00 18.98 -8.73
CA TYR A 132 3.07 20.43 -8.84
C TYR A 132 3.95 20.89 -10.00
N GLN A 133 3.43 21.82 -10.81
CA GLN A 133 4.10 22.38 -12.00
C GLN A 133 4.83 23.67 -11.63
N ALA A 134 6.15 23.61 -11.49
CA ALA A 134 6.94 24.67 -10.84
C ALA A 134 6.96 26.03 -11.60
N ASP A 135 6.95 26.02 -12.94
CA ASP A 135 7.26 27.24 -13.69
C ASP A 135 6.08 27.80 -14.52
N ARG A 136 5.22 26.94 -15.08
CA ARG A 136 4.07 27.33 -15.93
C ARG A 136 3.01 26.23 -15.89
N PRO A 137 1.74 26.53 -16.13
CA PRO A 137 0.74 25.53 -16.47
C PRO A 137 1.26 24.65 -17.63
N ASN A 138 1.14 23.33 -17.49
CA ASN A 138 1.67 22.32 -18.40
C ASN A 138 3.21 22.22 -18.50
N ALA A 139 3.96 22.79 -17.56
CA ALA A 139 5.40 22.58 -17.42
C ALA A 139 5.72 21.20 -16.81
N LYS A 140 7.02 20.86 -16.79
CA LYS A 140 7.49 19.67 -16.07
C LYS A 140 7.11 19.75 -14.60
N THR A 141 6.58 18.65 -14.09
CA THR A 141 6.24 18.52 -12.66
C THR A 141 7.49 18.39 -11.78
N HIS A 142 7.34 18.57 -10.48
CA HIS A 142 8.42 18.25 -9.52
C HIS A 142 8.85 16.78 -9.67
N PHE A 143 7.90 15.87 -9.95
CA PHE A 143 8.20 14.46 -10.17
C PHE A 143 9.06 14.25 -11.44
N ASP A 144 8.77 14.94 -12.55
CA ASP A 144 9.61 14.88 -13.73
C ASP A 144 11.01 15.41 -13.47
N GLN A 145 11.12 16.48 -12.66
CA GLN A 145 12.40 17.03 -12.22
C GLN A 145 13.15 16.03 -11.31
N ALA A 146 12.45 15.37 -10.39
CA ALA A 146 13.02 14.33 -9.52
C ALA A 146 13.61 13.18 -10.34
N LYS A 147 12.87 12.69 -11.36
CA LYS A 147 13.38 11.67 -12.29
C LYS A 147 14.64 12.13 -13.03
N LEU A 148 14.68 13.38 -13.49
CA LEU A 148 15.86 13.93 -14.17
C LEU A 148 17.05 14.01 -13.24
N ILE A 149 16.87 14.48 -11.99
CA ILE A 149 17.94 14.55 -10.99
C ILE A 149 18.42 13.14 -10.67
N ALA A 150 17.53 12.18 -10.41
CA ALA A 150 17.87 10.81 -10.10
C ALA A 150 18.70 10.16 -11.23
N LYS A 151 18.30 10.34 -12.50
CA LYS A 151 19.07 9.85 -13.64
C LYS A 151 20.42 10.56 -13.77
N GLY A 152 20.45 11.88 -13.56
CA GLY A 152 21.70 12.66 -13.58
C GLY A 152 22.67 12.26 -12.47
N LEU A 153 22.19 11.81 -11.31
CA LEU A 153 23.01 11.22 -10.26
C LEU A 153 23.62 9.90 -10.74
N ILE A 154 22.81 9.02 -11.33
CA ILE A 154 23.27 7.73 -11.86
C ILE A 154 24.31 7.94 -12.98
N ASP A 155 24.16 8.97 -13.83
CA ASP A 155 25.12 9.29 -14.91
C ASP A 155 26.51 9.66 -14.39
N ARG A 156 26.61 10.12 -13.15
CA ARG A 156 27.89 10.47 -12.51
C ARG A 156 28.57 9.29 -11.83
N LEU A 157 27.89 8.15 -11.71
CA LEU A 157 28.43 6.97 -11.11
C LEU A 157 29.31 6.20 -12.09
N SER A 158 30.37 5.59 -11.56
CA SER A 158 31.29 4.80 -12.36
C SER A 158 30.76 3.40 -12.56
N ALA A 159 30.65 2.95 -13.81
CA ALA A 159 30.28 1.59 -14.12
C ALA A 159 31.25 0.58 -13.48
N GLY A 160 30.71 -0.46 -12.85
CA GLY A 160 31.47 -1.59 -12.33
C GLY A 160 32.03 -1.45 -10.92
N GLY A 161 31.71 -0.35 -10.19
CA GLY A 161 32.15 -0.18 -8.78
C GLY A 161 31.07 0.32 -7.85
N GLU A 162 30.07 0.99 -8.39
CA GLU A 162 29.03 1.65 -7.62
C GLU A 162 27.68 0.98 -7.88
N SER A 163 26.93 0.72 -6.81
CA SER A 163 25.62 0.07 -6.86
C SER A 163 24.52 1.04 -6.48
N VAL A 164 23.34 0.88 -7.10
CA VAL A 164 22.19 1.76 -6.89
C VAL A 164 21.00 0.95 -6.38
N ALA A 165 20.35 1.46 -5.34
CA ALA A 165 19.04 1.04 -4.87
C ALA A 165 18.06 2.22 -5.00
N ILE A 166 16.77 1.93 -5.22
CA ILE A 166 15.74 2.95 -5.43
C ILE A 166 14.54 2.63 -4.57
N VAL A 167 14.07 3.65 -3.84
CA VAL A 167 12.87 3.58 -2.99
C VAL A 167 11.94 4.72 -3.39
N SER A 168 10.64 4.46 -3.45
CA SER A 168 9.62 5.48 -3.62
C SER A 168 8.99 5.84 -2.28
N ALA A 169 8.71 7.12 -2.06
CA ALA A 169 8.22 7.64 -0.79
C ALA A 169 6.72 8.02 -0.82
N SER A 170 5.94 7.50 -1.76
CA SER A 170 4.48 7.62 -1.67
C SER A 170 3.91 6.70 -0.59
N ARG A 171 2.71 6.97 -0.11
CA ARG A 171 2.04 6.15 0.91
C ARG A 171 1.23 5.00 0.28
N PRO A 172 1.54 3.74 0.60
CA PRO A 172 2.69 3.31 1.39
C PRO A 172 4.02 3.44 0.63
N ALA A 173 5.13 3.61 1.36
CA ALA A 173 6.46 3.59 0.75
C ALA A 173 6.73 2.22 0.10
N ALA A 174 7.45 2.22 -1.03
CA ALA A 174 7.72 0.98 -1.75
C ALA A 174 9.16 0.90 -2.27
N GLY A 175 9.73 -0.29 -2.20
CA GLY A 175 11.05 -0.55 -2.76
C GLY A 175 10.97 -0.81 -4.27
N VAL A 176 11.48 0.11 -5.07
CA VAL A 176 11.55 -0.03 -6.53
C VAL A 176 12.69 -0.95 -6.92
N LEU A 177 13.86 -0.76 -6.30
CA LEU A 177 15.04 -1.63 -6.38
C LEU A 177 15.61 -1.80 -4.98
N MET A 178 15.08 -2.77 -4.20
CA MET A 178 15.54 -3.05 -2.83
C MET A 178 16.92 -3.70 -2.80
N LYS A 179 17.23 -4.54 -3.78
CA LYS A 179 18.55 -5.12 -3.94
C LYS A 179 19.38 -4.20 -4.83
N PRO A 180 20.50 -3.65 -4.34
CA PRO A 180 21.35 -2.76 -5.12
C PRO A 180 21.84 -3.44 -6.40
N VAL A 181 21.72 -2.73 -7.52
CA VAL A 181 22.16 -3.20 -8.84
C VAL A 181 23.38 -2.41 -9.30
N TYR A 182 24.28 -3.08 -10.00
CA TYR A 182 25.46 -2.48 -10.65
C TYR A 182 25.17 -2.06 -12.09
N ASP A 183 24.07 -2.56 -12.66
CA ASP A 183 23.59 -2.15 -13.97
C ASP A 183 22.88 -0.80 -13.86
N LEU A 184 23.64 0.24 -14.20
CA LEU A 184 23.15 1.62 -14.14
C LEU A 184 22.03 1.89 -15.17
N GLN A 185 21.97 1.14 -16.27
CA GLN A 185 20.91 1.27 -17.26
C GLN A 185 19.59 0.64 -16.75
N ALA A 186 19.70 -0.51 -16.10
CA ALA A 186 18.54 -1.11 -15.43
C ALA A 186 17.98 -0.19 -14.33
N ALA A 187 18.85 0.50 -13.55
CA ALA A 187 18.43 1.48 -12.56
C ALA A 187 17.69 2.67 -13.20
N LYS A 188 18.18 3.23 -14.30
CA LYS A 188 17.49 4.29 -15.05
C LYS A 188 16.15 3.83 -15.59
N GLY A 189 16.09 2.62 -16.14
CA GLY A 189 14.84 2.03 -16.63
C GLY A 189 13.80 1.84 -15.50
N ALA A 190 14.24 1.57 -14.28
CA ALA A 190 13.35 1.50 -13.11
C ALA A 190 12.79 2.88 -12.75
N ILE A 191 13.60 3.95 -12.81
CA ILE A 191 13.14 5.33 -12.61
C ILE A 191 12.13 5.74 -13.69
N ASP A 192 12.34 5.34 -14.95
CA ASP A 192 11.44 5.67 -16.04
C ASP A 192 10.05 5.05 -15.84
N ARG A 193 10.00 3.81 -15.34
CA ARG A 193 8.76 3.09 -15.03
C ARG A 193 8.05 3.55 -13.75
N LEU A 194 8.72 4.34 -12.91
CA LEU A 194 8.08 4.86 -11.71
C LEU A 194 6.97 5.84 -12.10
N GLU A 195 5.77 5.62 -11.56
CA GLU A 195 4.60 6.44 -11.84
C GLU A 195 4.31 7.42 -10.69
N GLN A 196 3.64 8.52 -11.04
CA GLN A 196 3.12 9.48 -10.08
C GLN A 196 2.00 8.83 -9.26
N SER A 197 2.08 8.91 -7.94
CA SER A 197 1.04 8.41 -7.03
C SER A 197 0.04 9.52 -6.72
N ALA A 198 -1.22 9.13 -6.50
CA ALA A 198 -2.23 10.00 -5.91
C ALA A 198 -2.22 9.99 -4.37
N GLY A 199 -1.35 9.18 -3.75
CA GLY A 199 -1.19 9.09 -2.30
C GLY A 199 -0.34 10.21 -1.71
N GLY A 200 -0.41 10.38 -0.39
CA GLY A 200 0.48 11.27 0.36
C GLY A 200 1.92 10.76 0.41
N THR A 201 2.80 11.50 1.08
CA THR A 201 4.19 11.10 1.32
C THR A 201 4.29 10.16 2.54
N ASP A 202 5.08 9.10 2.42
CA ASP A 202 5.49 8.20 3.51
C ASP A 202 7.02 8.20 3.62
N LEU A 203 7.53 9.29 4.13
CA LEU A 203 8.97 9.46 4.28
C LEU A 203 9.55 8.49 5.32
N SER A 204 8.83 8.23 6.41
CA SER A 204 9.27 7.30 7.46
C SER A 204 9.51 5.90 6.91
N GLY A 205 8.53 5.34 6.20
CA GLY A 205 8.66 4.01 5.59
C GLY A 205 9.78 3.94 4.55
N ALA A 206 9.96 4.97 3.72
CA ALA A 206 11.03 5.02 2.75
C ALA A 206 12.43 5.09 3.40
N LEU A 207 12.56 5.83 4.50
CA LEU A 207 13.80 5.93 5.26
C LEU A 207 14.12 4.64 6.02
N GLU A 208 13.12 3.94 6.58
CA GLU A 208 13.28 2.62 7.19
C GLU A 208 13.77 1.58 6.18
N MET A 209 13.18 1.54 4.98
CA MET A 209 13.66 0.69 3.89
C MET A 209 15.11 1.01 3.51
N SER A 210 15.46 2.30 3.47
CA SER A 210 16.84 2.73 3.19
C SER A 210 17.82 2.26 4.27
N LEU A 211 17.42 2.29 5.54
CA LEU A 211 18.21 1.78 6.65
C LEU A 211 18.39 0.26 6.56
N GLN A 212 17.35 -0.47 6.18
CA GLN A 212 17.44 -1.91 5.93
C GLN A 212 18.45 -2.22 4.82
N ILE A 213 18.40 -1.50 3.70
CA ILE A 213 19.38 -1.64 2.61
C ILE A 213 20.82 -1.41 3.11
N ALA A 214 21.04 -0.42 4.02
CA ALA A 214 22.36 -0.18 4.58
C ALA A 214 22.88 -1.34 5.43
N ARG A 215 22.00 -1.96 6.21
CA ARG A 215 22.31 -3.11 7.07
C ARG A 215 22.65 -4.36 6.23
N ASP A 216 21.86 -4.61 5.20
CA ASP A 216 22.08 -5.74 4.29
C ASP A 216 23.38 -5.58 3.50
N GLN A 217 23.81 -4.35 3.24
CA GLN A 217 25.04 -3.98 2.52
C GLN A 217 26.13 -3.45 3.47
N SER A 218 26.31 -4.09 4.62
CA SER A 218 27.27 -3.65 5.66
C SER A 218 28.73 -3.58 5.18
N ARG A 219 29.10 -4.39 4.18
CA ARG A 219 30.45 -4.44 3.61
C ARG A 219 30.82 -3.27 2.69
N GLN A 220 29.87 -2.47 2.25
CA GLN A 220 30.13 -1.32 1.39
C GLN A 220 30.74 -0.17 2.22
N PRO A 221 31.97 0.32 1.89
CA PRO A 221 32.65 1.31 2.70
C PRO A 221 32.08 2.72 2.55
N ILE A 222 31.46 3.02 1.41
CA ILE A 222 30.86 4.33 1.11
C ILE A 222 29.37 4.10 0.87
N LYS A 223 28.55 4.80 1.66
CA LYS A 223 27.10 4.75 1.50
C LYS A 223 26.57 6.19 1.37
N SER A 224 25.82 6.45 0.31
CA SER A 224 25.19 7.73 0.04
C SER A 224 23.69 7.57 -0.08
N LEU A 225 22.93 8.42 0.60
CA LEU A 225 21.48 8.50 0.51
C LEU A 225 21.11 9.83 -0.15
N TYR A 226 20.37 9.77 -1.24
CA TYR A 226 19.84 10.91 -1.95
C TYR A 226 18.33 10.95 -1.76
N LEU A 227 17.83 11.97 -1.09
CA LEU A 227 16.41 12.20 -0.89
C LEU A 227 15.97 13.31 -1.82
N ILE A 228 15.01 13.04 -2.71
CA ILE A 228 14.48 13.98 -3.68
C ILE A 228 13.00 14.15 -3.39
N THR A 229 12.60 15.34 -2.88
CA THR A 229 11.23 15.64 -2.43
C THR A 229 10.95 17.12 -2.56
N ASP A 230 9.68 17.52 -2.55
CA ASP A 230 9.22 18.90 -2.49
C ASP A 230 9.15 19.46 -1.07
N CYS A 231 9.62 18.69 -0.09
CA CYS A 231 9.73 19.11 1.32
C CYS A 231 8.40 19.61 1.92
N THR A 232 7.28 19.00 1.57
CA THR A 232 6.00 19.36 2.17
C THR A 232 6.02 19.14 3.68
N ARG A 233 5.37 20.04 4.42
CA ARG A 233 5.32 19.99 5.89
C ARG A 233 4.79 18.65 6.42
N SER A 234 3.77 18.10 5.76
CA SER A 234 3.16 16.82 6.13
C SER A 234 4.11 15.63 6.04
N ALA A 235 5.12 15.69 5.17
CA ALA A 235 6.13 14.63 5.04
C ALA A 235 7.11 14.60 6.23
N PHE A 236 7.35 15.75 6.86
CA PHE A 236 8.31 15.92 7.97
C PHE A 236 7.65 16.08 9.35
N GLU A 237 6.32 15.98 9.44
CA GLU A 237 5.56 15.97 10.69
C GLU A 237 4.88 14.62 10.91
N PRO A 238 5.64 13.54 11.15
CA PRO A 238 5.06 12.23 11.42
C PRO A 238 4.33 12.24 12.78
N ALA A 239 3.39 11.31 12.94
CA ALA A 239 2.64 11.15 14.19
C ALA A 239 3.57 10.85 15.39
N ASP A 240 4.69 10.16 15.17
CA ASP A 240 5.74 9.89 16.16
C ASP A 240 7.04 10.59 15.77
N ARG A 241 7.23 11.78 16.34
CA ARG A 241 8.44 12.60 16.15
C ARG A 241 9.70 11.99 16.77
N THR A 242 9.55 11.20 17.84
CA THR A 242 10.70 10.60 18.54
C THR A 242 11.29 9.48 17.71
N THR A 243 10.48 8.58 17.21
CA THR A 243 10.89 7.50 16.31
C THR A 243 11.49 8.05 15.01
N PHE A 244 10.88 9.09 14.43
CA PHE A 244 11.40 9.72 13.22
C PHE A 244 12.78 10.38 13.45
N ALA A 245 12.96 11.07 14.58
CA ALA A 245 14.25 11.66 14.92
C ALA A 245 15.34 10.60 15.19
N GLN A 246 14.96 9.46 15.78
CA GLN A 246 15.88 8.33 15.98
C GLN A 246 16.29 7.73 14.63
N LEU A 247 15.33 7.50 13.73
CA LEU A 247 15.57 7.01 12.39
C LEU A 247 16.54 7.92 11.61
N GLY A 248 16.38 9.24 11.76
CA GLY A 248 17.30 10.23 11.17
C GLY A 248 18.74 10.11 11.70
N ARG A 249 18.91 9.89 13.01
CA ARG A 249 20.24 9.66 13.61
C ARG A 249 20.88 8.37 13.11
N ASP A 250 20.10 7.28 13.06
CA ASP A 250 20.56 5.96 12.59
C ASP A 250 20.99 6.01 11.12
N LEU A 251 20.25 6.74 10.29
CA LEU A 251 20.61 6.97 8.89
C LEU A 251 21.88 7.82 8.74
N ALA A 252 22.01 8.90 9.51
CA ALA A 252 23.18 9.76 9.48
C ALA A 252 24.46 9.02 9.91
N ALA A 253 24.35 8.01 10.76
CA ALA A 253 25.46 7.13 11.14
C ALA A 253 25.88 6.16 10.02
N GLN A 254 25.00 5.84 9.07
CA GLN A 254 25.25 4.87 8.00
C GLN A 254 25.53 5.53 6.65
N TYR A 255 24.93 6.68 6.39
CA TYR A 255 24.92 7.33 5.08
C TYR A 255 25.46 8.75 5.12
N LYS A 256 26.11 9.15 4.03
CA LYS A 256 26.20 10.57 3.67
C LYS A 256 24.88 10.97 3.01
N ILE A 257 24.07 11.77 3.70
CA ILE A 257 22.74 12.16 3.24
C ILE A 257 22.84 13.45 2.41
N THR A 258 22.15 13.47 1.27
CA THR A 258 21.98 14.66 0.42
C THR A 258 20.50 14.82 0.13
N LEU A 259 19.95 15.97 0.50
CA LEU A 259 18.57 16.36 0.22
C LEU A 259 18.52 17.23 -1.04
N PHE A 260 17.68 16.87 -1.99
CA PHE A 260 17.29 17.70 -3.12
C PHE A 260 15.89 18.25 -2.85
N ASP A 261 15.85 19.50 -2.44
CA ASP A 261 14.61 20.22 -2.19
C ASP A 261 14.10 20.83 -3.51
N LEU A 262 12.92 20.38 -3.95
CA LEU A 262 12.26 20.86 -5.15
C LEU A 262 11.23 21.95 -4.85
N SER A 263 11.01 22.29 -3.58
CA SER A 263 10.10 23.36 -3.19
C SER A 263 10.52 24.70 -3.82
N LYS A 264 9.54 25.53 -4.11
CA LYS A 264 9.75 26.88 -4.63
C LYS A 264 9.13 27.91 -3.66
N PRO A 265 9.73 29.08 -3.51
CA PRO A 265 9.10 30.15 -2.75
C PRO A 265 7.79 30.60 -3.44
N ASN A 266 6.83 31.06 -2.63
CA ASN A 266 5.54 31.58 -3.10
C ASN A 266 4.65 30.58 -3.85
N GLN A 267 4.76 29.30 -3.52
CA GLN A 267 3.79 28.30 -3.98
C GLN A 267 2.42 28.60 -3.35
N TRP A 268 1.40 28.46 -4.16
CA TRP A 268 0.02 28.54 -3.71
C TRP A 268 -0.80 27.43 -4.36
N ASN A 269 -1.88 27.04 -3.70
CA ASN A 269 -2.74 25.93 -4.12
C ASN A 269 -4.14 26.12 -3.55
N ASP A 270 -5.14 25.88 -4.36
CA ASP A 270 -6.55 25.83 -3.97
C ASP A 270 -7.01 24.38 -4.04
N ALA A 271 -7.32 23.76 -2.91
CA ALA A 271 -7.56 22.34 -2.84
C ALA A 271 -8.96 21.99 -2.33
N LEU A 272 -9.53 20.92 -2.88
CA LEU A 272 -10.65 20.19 -2.31
C LEU A 272 -10.13 19.08 -1.41
N LEU A 273 -10.48 19.16 -0.12
CA LEU A 273 -10.00 18.23 0.91
C LEU A 273 -10.90 17.01 1.05
N ASP A 274 -12.22 17.24 1.08
CA ASP A 274 -13.24 16.20 1.27
C ASP A 274 -14.51 16.53 0.48
N LEU A 275 -15.30 15.51 0.21
CA LEU A 275 -16.62 15.59 -0.40
C LEU A 275 -17.55 14.63 0.33
N ARG A 276 -18.58 15.15 0.98
CA ARG A 276 -19.50 14.34 1.76
C ARG A 276 -20.94 14.82 1.66
N PRO A 277 -21.94 13.94 1.85
CA PRO A 277 -23.31 14.35 2.06
C PRO A 277 -23.44 14.96 3.48
N ALA A 278 -24.33 15.93 3.63
CA ALA A 278 -24.68 16.51 4.93
C ALA A 278 -25.49 15.52 5.79
N SER A 279 -26.19 14.57 5.16
CA SER A 279 -26.94 13.49 5.79
C SER A 279 -26.46 12.13 5.30
N ASN A 280 -26.46 11.14 6.19
CA ASN A 280 -26.12 9.75 5.83
C ASN A 280 -27.17 9.09 4.91
N LEU A 281 -28.37 9.66 4.84
CA LEU A 281 -29.44 9.17 3.99
C LEU A 281 -29.68 10.15 2.83
N ILE A 282 -29.33 9.71 1.64
CA ILE A 282 -29.54 10.44 0.39
C ILE A 282 -30.80 9.88 -0.27
N ARG A 283 -31.76 10.75 -0.60
CA ARG A 283 -33.08 10.32 -1.10
C ARG A 283 -33.32 10.82 -2.51
N ALA A 284 -33.80 9.92 -3.37
CA ALA A 284 -34.28 10.32 -4.68
C ALA A 284 -35.49 11.26 -4.58
N GLN A 285 -35.62 12.18 -5.51
CA GLN A 285 -36.72 13.17 -5.61
C GLN A 285 -36.87 14.14 -4.44
N PHE A 286 -36.00 14.04 -3.45
CA PHE A 286 -35.91 14.96 -2.33
C PHE A 286 -34.69 15.86 -2.45
N THR A 287 -34.71 16.91 -1.69
CA THR A 287 -33.62 17.84 -1.56
C THR A 287 -32.54 17.24 -0.71
N ASN A 288 -31.36 17.08 -1.26
CA ASN A 288 -30.18 16.60 -0.56
C ASN A 288 -29.13 17.70 -0.53
N GLU A 289 -28.35 17.73 0.52
CA GLU A 289 -27.28 18.70 0.69
C GLU A 289 -25.93 17.96 0.68
N PHE A 290 -24.97 18.50 -0.08
CA PHE A 290 -23.62 17.99 -0.15
C PHE A 290 -22.63 19.08 0.23
N LEU A 291 -21.55 18.69 0.89
CA LEU A 291 -20.51 19.57 1.39
C LEU A 291 -19.19 19.17 0.76
N ALA A 292 -18.49 20.15 0.20
CA ALA A 292 -17.10 19.98 -0.22
C ALA A 292 -16.21 20.87 0.64
N ASP A 293 -15.30 20.29 1.40
CA ASP A 293 -14.36 21.07 2.18
C ASP A 293 -13.24 21.55 1.27
N ALA A 294 -13.08 22.86 1.16
CA ALA A 294 -12.08 23.51 0.34
C ALA A 294 -11.19 24.43 1.16
N ARG A 295 -9.95 24.60 0.71
CA ARG A 295 -8.93 25.39 1.39
C ARG A 295 -7.96 26.01 0.39
N ALA A 296 -7.53 27.25 0.66
CA ALA A 296 -6.43 27.88 -0.02
C ALA A 296 -5.13 27.74 0.78
N PHE A 297 -4.04 27.39 0.11
CA PHE A 297 -2.68 27.37 0.64
C PHE A 297 -1.88 28.50 -0.03
N GLY A 298 -1.31 29.38 0.76
CA GLY A 298 -0.64 30.59 0.25
C GLY A 298 -1.63 31.65 -0.25
N ASN A 299 -1.25 32.35 -1.31
CA ASN A 299 -2.10 33.40 -1.92
C ASN A 299 -3.06 32.81 -2.95
N GLY A 300 -4.05 32.03 -2.48
CA GLY A 300 -5.05 31.42 -3.35
C GLY A 300 -5.85 32.44 -4.16
N THR A 301 -6.56 31.93 -5.15
CA THR A 301 -7.49 32.72 -5.99
C THR A 301 -8.93 32.56 -5.51
N ASP A 302 -9.86 33.21 -6.19
CA ASP A 302 -11.28 32.96 -6.04
C ASP A 302 -11.73 31.98 -7.17
N PRO A 303 -11.55 30.65 -7.02
CA PRO A 303 -11.87 29.69 -8.04
C PRO A 303 -13.38 29.55 -8.23
N THR A 304 -13.77 28.94 -9.35
CA THR A 304 -15.16 28.55 -9.56
C THR A 304 -15.33 27.08 -9.21
N ILE A 305 -16.28 26.75 -8.32
CA ILE A 305 -16.67 25.37 -8.07
C ILE A 305 -17.72 24.91 -9.08
N GLN A 306 -17.53 23.70 -9.60
CA GLN A 306 -18.46 23.01 -10.48
C GLN A 306 -18.83 21.67 -9.85
N TRP A 307 -20.12 21.35 -9.86
CA TRP A 307 -20.63 20.08 -9.39
C TRP A 307 -21.07 19.22 -10.55
N LYS A 308 -20.81 17.92 -10.47
CA LYS A 308 -21.20 16.94 -11.50
C LYS A 308 -21.77 15.70 -10.84
N LEU A 309 -22.81 15.14 -11.44
CA LEU A 309 -23.37 13.83 -11.11
C LEU A 309 -23.26 12.97 -12.37
N ASP A 310 -22.57 11.83 -12.28
CA ASP A 310 -22.33 10.92 -13.41
C ASP A 310 -21.83 11.66 -14.67
N ASN A 311 -20.90 12.59 -14.47
CA ASN A 311 -20.35 13.51 -15.48
C ASN A 311 -21.31 14.59 -16.00
N GLN A 312 -22.56 14.64 -15.58
CA GLN A 312 -23.48 15.73 -15.92
C GLN A 312 -23.31 16.90 -14.96
N ILE A 313 -23.18 18.09 -15.49
CA ILE A 313 -23.05 19.32 -14.69
C ILE A 313 -24.36 19.60 -13.95
N LEU A 314 -24.26 19.75 -12.64
CA LEU A 314 -25.37 20.18 -11.81
C LEU A 314 -25.42 21.71 -11.71
N PRO A 315 -26.62 22.31 -11.60
CA PRO A 315 -26.75 23.72 -11.24
C PRO A 315 -26.19 23.95 -9.83
N GLY A 316 -25.74 25.17 -9.55
CA GLY A 316 -25.26 25.55 -8.21
C GLY A 316 -23.76 25.72 -8.09
N GLY A 317 -23.04 25.67 -9.22
CA GLY A 317 -21.65 26.11 -9.29
C GLY A 317 -21.56 27.65 -9.27
N GLY A 318 -20.40 28.17 -8.90
CA GLY A 318 -20.13 29.60 -8.87
C GLY A 318 -18.76 29.93 -8.32
N THR A 319 -18.39 31.20 -8.38
CA THR A 319 -17.13 31.68 -7.81
C THR A 319 -17.19 31.60 -6.28
N VAL A 320 -16.16 31.02 -5.68
CA VAL A 320 -16.06 30.81 -4.23
C VAL A 320 -14.81 31.47 -3.69
N LYS A 321 -14.95 32.11 -2.54
CA LYS A 321 -13.81 32.71 -1.85
C LYS A 321 -13.23 31.72 -0.88
N LEU A 322 -12.02 31.23 -1.17
CA LEU A 322 -11.31 30.33 -0.29
C LEU A 322 -10.49 31.09 0.76
N SER A 323 -10.17 30.42 1.84
CA SER A 323 -9.33 30.94 2.92
C SER A 323 -8.32 29.91 3.36
N SER A 324 -7.36 30.33 4.19
CA SER A 324 -6.35 29.42 4.78
C SER A 324 -6.95 28.41 5.77
N GLU A 325 -8.20 28.58 6.19
CA GLU A 325 -8.95 27.59 6.95
C GLU A 325 -9.88 26.83 6.03
N ALA A 326 -9.99 25.52 6.24
CA ALA A 326 -10.92 24.69 5.49
C ALA A 326 -12.36 25.15 5.73
N ARG A 327 -13.11 25.38 4.67
CA ARG A 327 -14.52 25.77 4.72
C ARG A 327 -15.37 24.83 3.88
N PRO A 328 -16.54 24.41 4.39
CA PRO A 328 -17.48 23.64 3.61
C PRO A 328 -18.15 24.54 2.55
N LEU A 329 -18.03 24.14 1.30
CA LEU A 329 -18.80 24.68 0.19
C LEU A 329 -20.04 23.82 0.02
N GLN A 330 -21.20 24.46 0.03
CA GLN A 330 -22.49 23.76 -0.07
C GLN A 330 -22.90 23.66 -1.53
N LEU A 331 -23.31 22.45 -1.95
CA LEU A 331 -24.09 22.30 -3.15
C LEU A 331 -25.55 22.69 -2.80
N PRO A 332 -26.06 23.77 -3.36
CA PRO A 332 -27.48 24.13 -3.14
C PRO A 332 -28.34 23.00 -3.71
N LEU A 333 -29.04 22.38 -2.83
CA LEU A 333 -30.18 21.47 -2.94
C LEU A 333 -30.32 20.74 -4.29
N ALA A 334 -29.55 19.69 -4.50
CA ALA A 334 -29.69 18.88 -5.69
C ALA A 334 -30.87 17.88 -5.53
N GLN A 335 -31.86 17.95 -6.41
CA GLN A 335 -32.87 16.90 -6.55
C GLN A 335 -32.28 15.77 -7.45
N LEU A 336 -31.99 14.65 -6.84
CA LEU A 336 -31.56 13.44 -7.56
C LEU A 336 -32.81 12.74 -8.06
N LYS A 337 -32.90 12.49 -9.37
CA LYS A 337 -34.12 11.96 -9.98
C LYS A 337 -34.27 10.46 -9.78
N GLU A 338 -33.17 9.74 -9.82
CA GLU A 338 -33.12 8.27 -9.81
C GLU A 338 -32.40 7.77 -8.56
N GLY A 339 -32.81 6.61 -8.07
CA GLY A 339 -32.12 5.90 -7.02
C GLY A 339 -31.03 5.00 -7.57
N GLY A 340 -30.09 4.62 -6.72
CA GLY A 340 -28.97 3.74 -7.06
C GLY A 340 -27.62 4.37 -6.78
N LEU A 341 -26.57 3.75 -7.28
CA LEU A 341 -25.21 4.24 -7.12
C LEU A 341 -24.90 5.30 -8.18
N HIS A 342 -24.48 6.47 -7.70
CA HIS A 342 -24.09 7.60 -8.54
C HIS A 342 -22.70 8.09 -8.15
N VAL A 343 -22.01 8.74 -9.06
CA VAL A 343 -20.73 9.40 -8.80
C VAL A 343 -20.94 10.90 -8.73
N LEU A 344 -20.84 11.44 -7.51
CA LEU A 344 -20.83 12.89 -7.30
C LEU A 344 -19.40 13.40 -7.37
N THR A 345 -19.15 14.45 -8.14
CA THR A 345 -17.84 15.11 -8.27
C THR A 345 -18.00 16.60 -8.00
N ALA A 346 -17.16 17.13 -7.13
CA ALA A 346 -16.89 18.55 -7.00
C ALA A 346 -15.55 18.86 -7.68
N ALA A 347 -15.49 19.91 -8.47
CA ALA A 347 -14.27 20.34 -9.15
C ALA A 347 -14.10 21.86 -9.02
N LEU A 348 -12.89 22.30 -8.67
CA LEU A 348 -12.48 23.69 -8.72
C LEU A 348 -11.89 23.99 -10.11
N THR A 349 -12.31 25.09 -10.69
CA THR A 349 -11.65 25.66 -11.85
C THR A 349 -10.71 26.74 -11.35
N THR A 350 -9.48 26.35 -11.12
CA THR A 350 -8.42 27.21 -10.61
C THR A 350 -7.29 27.33 -11.65
N GLN A 351 -6.43 28.30 -11.44
CA GLN A 351 -5.20 28.47 -12.24
C GLN A 351 -3.95 28.04 -11.44
N ASP A 352 -4.14 27.30 -10.38
CA ASP A 352 -3.01 26.79 -9.62
C ASP A 352 -2.23 25.71 -10.40
N ARG A 353 -1.20 25.19 -9.79
CA ARG A 353 -0.24 24.31 -10.44
C ARG A 353 -0.28 22.87 -9.95
N LEU A 354 -1.34 22.51 -9.17
CA LEU A 354 -1.52 21.17 -8.61
C LEU A 354 -2.89 20.59 -8.98
N PRO A 355 -3.13 20.22 -10.22
CA PRO A 355 -4.45 19.80 -10.70
C PRO A 355 -4.99 18.51 -10.08
N MET A 356 -4.17 17.76 -9.31
CA MET A 356 -4.62 16.50 -8.71
C MET A 356 -5.60 16.68 -7.54
N ASP A 357 -5.59 17.80 -6.84
CA ASP A 357 -6.48 18.09 -5.72
C ASP A 357 -7.58 19.11 -6.05
N ASP A 358 -7.66 19.56 -7.30
CA ASP A 358 -8.76 20.39 -7.80
C ASP A 358 -10.09 19.66 -7.84
N SER A 359 -10.13 18.36 -7.78
CA SER A 359 -11.36 17.58 -7.85
C SER A 359 -11.43 16.48 -6.81
N ARG A 360 -12.66 16.24 -6.32
CA ARG A 360 -12.98 15.11 -5.45
C ARG A 360 -14.25 14.43 -5.97
N SER A 361 -14.17 13.10 -6.02
CA SER A 361 -15.33 12.29 -6.41
C SER A 361 -15.70 11.33 -5.29
N ARG A 362 -16.97 11.10 -5.13
CA ARG A 362 -17.53 10.16 -4.15
C ARG A 362 -18.66 9.36 -4.76
N VAL A 363 -18.65 8.07 -4.55
CA VAL A 363 -19.81 7.23 -4.84
C VAL A 363 -20.84 7.44 -3.75
N ILE A 364 -22.06 7.76 -4.16
CA ILE A 364 -23.21 7.98 -3.28
C ILE A 364 -24.27 6.93 -3.61
N ASP A 365 -24.89 6.37 -2.57
CA ASP A 365 -26.03 5.45 -2.71
C ASP A 365 -27.32 6.26 -2.46
N VAL A 366 -28.08 6.47 -3.52
CA VAL A 366 -29.32 7.23 -3.51
C VAL A 366 -30.49 6.29 -3.34
N ALA A 367 -31.14 6.36 -2.20
CA ALA A 367 -32.28 5.50 -1.91
C ALA A 367 -33.55 6.05 -2.57
N SER A 368 -34.19 5.21 -3.40
CA SER A 368 -35.50 5.53 -3.99
C SER A 368 -36.63 5.34 -2.99
N GLU A 369 -36.52 4.28 -2.19
CA GLU A 369 -37.53 3.86 -1.21
C GLU A 369 -36.85 3.27 0.01
N LEU A 370 -37.42 3.47 1.19
CA LEU A 370 -36.96 2.89 2.45
C LEU A 370 -37.94 1.79 2.88
N LYS A 371 -37.62 0.53 2.58
CA LYS A 371 -38.42 -0.59 3.04
C LYS A 371 -38.18 -0.86 4.51
N VAL A 372 -39.26 -0.84 5.30
CA VAL A 372 -39.25 -1.12 6.74
C VAL A 372 -40.14 -2.32 7.01
N LEU A 373 -39.59 -3.36 7.60
CA LEU A 373 -40.35 -4.53 8.01
C LEU A 373 -40.86 -4.32 9.43
N ILE A 374 -42.16 -4.39 9.63
CA ILE A 374 -42.82 -4.33 10.94
C ILE A 374 -43.30 -5.74 11.25
N VAL A 375 -42.80 -6.33 12.31
CA VAL A 375 -43.20 -7.65 12.81
C VAL A 375 -44.10 -7.46 14.01
N GLU A 376 -45.37 -7.91 13.91
CA GLU A 376 -46.33 -7.80 14.96
C GLU A 376 -46.58 -9.15 15.63
N GLY A 377 -46.50 -9.19 16.98
CA GLY A 377 -46.71 -10.42 17.73
C GLY A 377 -48.14 -10.88 17.77
N GLU A 378 -49.07 -9.98 18.02
CA GLU A 378 -50.51 -10.32 18.10
C GLU A 378 -51.33 -9.39 17.23
N ARG A 379 -52.00 -9.95 16.24
CA ARG A 379 -52.87 -9.20 15.36
C ARG A 379 -54.25 -9.02 16.05
N GLY A 380 -54.61 -7.78 16.31
CA GLY A 380 -55.99 -7.49 16.72
C GLY A 380 -56.99 -7.68 15.58
N THR A 381 -58.28 -7.80 15.94
CA THR A 381 -59.39 -8.04 15.00
C THR A 381 -59.92 -6.83 14.25
N GLY A 382 -59.39 -5.64 14.54
CA GLY A 382 -59.79 -4.37 13.92
C GLY A 382 -58.73 -3.73 13.04
N ALA A 383 -59.11 -2.80 12.19
CA ALA A 383 -58.23 -2.14 11.23
C ALA A 383 -57.04 -1.36 11.89
N LEU A 384 -57.12 -1.01 13.15
CA LEU A 384 -56.11 -0.30 13.93
C LEU A 384 -55.97 -0.91 15.34
N SER A 385 -56.11 -2.23 15.44
CA SER A 385 -56.15 -2.90 16.74
C SER A 385 -54.81 -3.49 17.21
N GLY A 386 -53.78 -3.50 16.37
CA GLY A 386 -52.45 -3.99 16.70
C GLY A 386 -51.41 -2.88 16.77
N SER A 387 -50.35 -3.11 17.51
CA SER A 387 -49.25 -2.17 17.64
C SER A 387 -48.54 -1.90 16.31
N GLY A 388 -48.48 -2.89 15.42
CA GLY A 388 -47.87 -2.79 14.09
C GLY A 388 -48.66 -1.91 13.14
N ALA A 389 -50.03 -1.95 13.22
CA ALA A 389 -50.89 -1.14 12.37
C ALA A 389 -50.70 0.37 12.65
N PHE A 390 -50.54 0.77 13.90
CA PHE A 390 -50.26 2.15 14.27
C PHE A 390 -48.90 2.60 13.73
N LEU A 391 -47.88 1.76 13.82
CA LEU A 391 -46.57 2.03 13.28
C LEU A 391 -46.59 2.14 11.75
N GLN A 392 -47.31 1.27 11.07
CA GLN A 392 -47.49 1.34 9.62
C GLN A 392 -48.16 2.65 9.20
N LEU A 393 -49.20 3.08 9.90
CA LEU A 393 -49.89 4.34 9.64
C LEU A 393 -48.96 5.55 9.95
N ALA A 394 -48.19 5.49 11.02
CA ALA A 394 -47.30 6.58 11.41
C ALA A 394 -46.12 6.75 10.43
N LEU A 395 -45.60 5.64 9.90
CA LEU A 395 -44.49 5.65 8.94
C LEU A 395 -44.92 5.99 7.51
N ALA A 396 -46.14 5.65 7.14
CA ALA A 396 -46.72 5.97 5.85
C ALA A 396 -48.16 6.47 6.01
N PRO A 397 -48.35 7.70 6.50
CA PRO A 397 -49.65 8.26 6.63
C PRO A 397 -50.33 8.36 5.26
N PRO A 398 -51.62 8.03 5.16
CA PRO A 398 -52.37 8.19 3.91
C PRO A 398 -52.29 9.67 3.51
N GLY A 399 -51.79 9.94 2.31
CA GLY A 399 -51.65 11.28 1.79
C GLY A 399 -53.00 12.00 1.81
N GLU A 400 -53.04 13.27 2.15
CA GLU A 400 -54.21 14.13 1.94
C GLU A 400 -54.59 13.99 0.45
N VAL A 401 -55.75 13.47 0.19
CA VAL A 401 -56.35 13.45 -1.14
C VAL A 401 -56.58 14.94 -1.49
N ALA A 402 -55.69 15.48 -2.36
CA ALA A 402 -55.99 16.80 -2.93
C ALA A 402 -57.39 16.75 -3.52
N ALA A 403 -58.26 17.62 -3.04
CA ALA A 403 -59.63 17.70 -3.48
C ALA A 403 -59.67 18.01 -4.99
N GLY A 404 -59.84 17.01 -5.82
CA GLY A 404 -59.89 17.14 -7.28
C GLY A 404 -59.35 15.89 -8.01
N GLY A 405 -60.07 14.80 -7.95
CA GLY A 405 -60.24 13.79 -8.96
C GLY A 405 -58.97 13.12 -9.53
N ALA A 406 -58.82 11.93 -9.16
CA ALA A 406 -58.37 10.69 -9.82
C ALA A 406 -57.68 9.79 -8.80
N ALA A 407 -58.22 8.64 -8.54
CA ALA A 407 -57.61 7.59 -7.74
C ALA A 407 -56.36 7.06 -8.50
N GLY A 408 -55.22 7.62 -8.22
CA GLY A 408 -53.94 7.25 -8.82
C GLY A 408 -52.79 7.54 -7.89
N LYS A 409 -52.30 6.51 -7.20
CA LYS A 409 -50.96 6.38 -6.61
C LYS A 409 -50.29 7.71 -6.21
N SER A 410 -50.59 8.25 -5.07
CA SER A 410 -49.70 9.24 -4.44
C SER A 410 -49.65 9.04 -2.93
N SER A 411 -49.17 7.90 -2.48
CA SER A 411 -48.49 7.91 -1.21
C SER A 411 -47.06 8.42 -1.51
N SER A 412 -46.85 9.68 -1.30
CA SER A 412 -45.53 10.32 -1.35
C SER A 412 -44.67 9.89 -0.15
N SER A 413 -45.00 8.77 0.47
CA SER A 413 -44.24 8.23 1.58
C SER A 413 -42.98 7.59 1.06
N TYR A 414 -41.86 8.16 1.44
CA TYR A 414 -40.52 7.59 1.18
C TYR A 414 -40.31 6.25 1.92
N VAL A 415 -40.98 6.07 3.04
CA VAL A 415 -40.94 4.86 3.84
C VAL A 415 -42.04 3.92 3.37
N LEU A 416 -41.67 2.69 3.01
CA LEU A 416 -42.58 1.62 2.65
C LEU A 416 -42.63 0.61 3.80
N PRO A 417 -43.54 0.76 4.77
CA PRO A 417 -43.66 -0.21 5.84
C PRO A 417 -44.43 -1.45 5.35
N GLU A 418 -43.83 -2.61 5.54
CA GLU A 418 -44.48 -3.89 5.33
C GLU A 418 -44.79 -4.51 6.69
N LEU A 419 -46.07 -4.82 6.95
CA LEU A 419 -46.54 -5.43 8.19
C LEU A 419 -46.73 -6.92 8.02
N ILE A 420 -46.01 -7.72 8.84
CA ILE A 420 -46.13 -9.18 8.88
C ILE A 420 -46.38 -9.65 10.31
N SER A 421 -46.86 -10.91 10.45
CA SER A 421 -46.91 -11.57 11.75
C SER A 421 -45.54 -12.16 12.11
N ASP A 422 -45.32 -12.40 13.40
CA ASP A 422 -44.13 -13.08 13.93
C ASP A 422 -43.92 -14.48 13.32
N LEU A 423 -45.01 -15.18 12.96
CA LEU A 423 -44.96 -16.48 12.30
C LEU A 423 -44.35 -16.42 10.89
N GLU A 424 -44.49 -15.30 10.20
CA GLU A 424 -43.99 -15.10 8.83
C GLU A 424 -42.51 -14.70 8.80
N LEU A 425 -41.95 -14.34 9.95
CA LEU A 425 -40.58 -13.78 10.06
C LEU A 425 -39.52 -14.76 9.51
N SER A 426 -39.67 -16.07 9.77
CA SER A 426 -38.71 -17.08 9.35
C SER A 426 -38.57 -17.23 7.82
N ASN A 427 -39.59 -16.81 7.07
CA ASN A 427 -39.66 -16.96 5.62
C ASN A 427 -39.23 -15.68 4.86
N ARG A 428 -38.74 -14.63 5.56
CA ARG A 428 -38.41 -13.35 4.96
C ARG A 428 -36.92 -13.20 4.74
N MET A 429 -36.56 -12.58 3.61
CA MET A 429 -35.20 -12.15 3.32
C MET A 429 -35.01 -10.74 3.83
N PHE A 430 -34.10 -10.53 4.80
CA PHE A 430 -33.90 -9.23 5.44
C PHE A 430 -33.04 -8.25 4.62
N ALA A 431 -32.35 -8.73 3.60
CA ALA A 431 -31.46 -7.93 2.76
C ALA A 431 -32.19 -6.75 2.05
N ASP A 432 -33.48 -6.90 1.80
CA ASP A 432 -34.28 -5.87 1.11
C ASP A 432 -34.74 -4.73 2.02
N TYR A 433 -34.59 -4.88 3.34
CA TYR A 433 -35.07 -3.90 4.30
C TYR A 433 -33.92 -3.10 4.89
N ARG A 434 -34.16 -1.83 5.23
CA ARG A 434 -33.24 -0.97 5.95
C ARG A 434 -33.45 -0.99 7.46
N ALA A 435 -34.66 -1.26 7.88
CA ALA A 435 -35.00 -1.40 9.29
C ALA A 435 -36.01 -2.55 9.51
N ILE A 436 -35.90 -3.20 10.64
CA ILE A 436 -36.84 -4.20 11.14
C ILE A 436 -37.34 -3.70 12.51
N ILE A 437 -38.66 -3.62 12.64
CA ILE A 437 -39.32 -3.18 13.88
C ILE A 437 -40.04 -4.40 14.46
N LEU A 438 -39.68 -4.80 15.65
CA LEU A 438 -40.39 -5.82 16.41
C LEU A 438 -41.41 -5.11 17.32
N ALA A 439 -42.67 -5.28 17.07
CA ALA A 439 -43.75 -4.63 17.81
C ALA A 439 -44.50 -5.68 18.64
N ASP A 440 -44.24 -5.70 19.93
CA ASP A 440 -44.86 -6.61 20.91
C ASP A 440 -44.77 -8.09 20.52
N VAL A 441 -43.65 -8.50 20.02
CA VAL A 441 -43.36 -9.91 19.65
C VAL A 441 -43.04 -10.69 20.91
N ALA A 442 -43.83 -11.75 21.19
CA ALA A 442 -43.74 -12.50 22.46
C ALA A 442 -42.39 -13.19 22.65
N THR A 443 -41.92 -13.91 21.67
CA THR A 443 -40.66 -14.67 21.70
C THR A 443 -40.05 -14.74 20.31
N LEU A 444 -38.74 -14.96 20.26
CA LEU A 444 -37.98 -15.18 19.04
C LEU A 444 -37.30 -16.55 19.08
N GLN A 445 -37.35 -17.28 17.98
CA GLN A 445 -36.60 -18.52 17.84
C GLN A 445 -35.11 -18.21 17.66
N ALA A 446 -34.23 -19.13 18.07
CA ALA A 446 -32.79 -18.95 17.93
C ALA A 446 -32.35 -18.67 16.47
N SER A 447 -32.96 -19.33 15.51
CA SER A 447 -32.69 -19.11 14.09
C SER A 447 -33.09 -17.70 13.61
N GLN A 448 -34.23 -17.16 14.11
CA GLN A 448 -34.67 -15.80 13.82
C GLN A 448 -33.72 -14.77 14.44
N ALA A 449 -33.28 -15.02 15.67
CA ALA A 449 -32.30 -14.15 16.35
C ALA A 449 -30.97 -14.14 15.61
N ASP A 450 -30.49 -15.29 15.07
CA ASP A 450 -29.28 -15.36 14.26
C ASP A 450 -29.40 -14.59 12.95
N GLN A 451 -30.55 -14.65 12.30
CA GLN A 451 -30.81 -13.87 11.08
C GLN A 451 -30.86 -12.36 11.39
N LEU A 452 -31.53 -11.94 12.46
CA LEU A 452 -31.60 -10.55 12.91
C LEU A 452 -30.19 -10.04 13.29
N GLN A 453 -29.38 -10.86 13.97
CA GLN A 453 -28.00 -10.48 14.30
C GLN A 453 -27.16 -10.22 13.02
N LYS A 454 -27.24 -11.10 12.04
CA LYS A 454 -26.56 -10.92 10.76
C LYS A 454 -27.02 -9.65 10.04
N PHE A 455 -28.33 -9.37 10.06
CA PHE A 455 -28.89 -8.17 9.48
C PHE A 455 -28.32 -6.91 10.14
N VAL A 456 -28.25 -6.85 11.48
CA VAL A 456 -27.66 -5.71 12.22
C VAL A 456 -26.16 -5.60 11.95
N GLN A 457 -25.42 -6.72 11.92
CA GLN A 457 -23.99 -6.73 11.60
C GLN A 457 -23.68 -6.23 10.18
N GLN A 458 -24.62 -6.40 9.25
CA GLN A 458 -24.53 -5.90 7.87
C GLN A 458 -24.97 -4.41 7.74
N GLY A 459 -25.26 -3.74 8.86
CA GLY A 459 -25.63 -2.32 8.87
C GLY A 459 -27.13 -2.06 8.85
N GLY A 460 -27.97 -3.09 9.01
CA GLY A 460 -29.43 -2.93 9.19
C GLY A 460 -29.74 -2.39 10.59
N THR A 461 -30.88 -1.68 10.70
CA THR A 461 -31.37 -1.12 11.96
C THR A 461 -32.45 -2.02 12.54
N MET A 462 -32.34 -2.38 13.82
CA MET A 462 -33.37 -3.10 14.55
C MET A 462 -33.94 -2.22 15.66
N ILE A 463 -35.26 -2.12 15.72
CA ILE A 463 -36.02 -1.40 16.75
C ILE A 463 -36.94 -2.38 17.44
N ILE A 464 -36.96 -2.38 18.77
CA ILE A 464 -37.84 -3.27 19.55
C ILE A 464 -38.77 -2.41 20.39
N PHE A 465 -40.07 -2.55 20.13
CA PHE A 465 -41.12 -1.99 20.99
C PHE A 465 -41.64 -3.08 21.93
N MET A 466 -41.43 -2.83 23.22
CA MET A 466 -41.85 -3.74 24.27
C MET A 466 -43.32 -3.52 24.58
N GLY A 467 -44.11 -4.55 24.47
CA GLY A 467 -45.50 -4.54 24.80
C GLY A 467 -45.90 -5.58 25.86
N GLU A 468 -47.18 -5.88 25.95
CA GLU A 468 -47.69 -6.78 26.96
C GLU A 468 -47.32 -8.26 26.72
N ALA A 469 -47.20 -8.66 25.46
CA ALA A 469 -46.88 -10.04 25.09
C ALA A 469 -45.41 -10.40 25.28
N VAL A 470 -44.50 -9.43 25.34
CA VAL A 470 -43.05 -9.69 25.36
C VAL A 470 -42.64 -10.51 26.61
N ASN A 471 -41.99 -11.63 26.34
CA ASN A 471 -41.38 -12.48 27.37
C ASN A 471 -39.91 -12.09 27.59
N GLY A 472 -39.64 -11.37 28.71
CA GLY A 472 -38.30 -10.89 29.04
C GLY A 472 -37.26 -11.99 29.20
N ASP A 473 -37.61 -13.14 29.77
CA ASP A 473 -36.70 -14.25 29.95
C ASP A 473 -36.31 -14.89 28.61
N ALA A 474 -37.26 -15.00 27.69
CA ALA A 474 -36.99 -15.51 26.34
C ALA A 474 -36.07 -14.57 25.57
N TYR A 475 -36.25 -13.26 25.68
CA TYR A 475 -35.39 -12.25 25.08
C TYR A 475 -33.98 -12.24 25.68
N ASN A 476 -33.88 -12.36 27.02
CA ASN A 476 -32.59 -12.50 27.69
C ASN A 476 -31.84 -13.77 27.24
N ALA A 477 -32.53 -14.87 27.02
CA ALA A 477 -31.93 -16.11 26.56
C ALA A 477 -31.50 -16.07 25.08
N THR A 478 -32.22 -15.33 24.23
CA THR A 478 -31.99 -15.32 22.77
C THR A 478 -31.16 -14.13 22.29
N LEU A 479 -31.48 -12.91 22.70
CA LEU A 479 -30.88 -11.67 22.15
C LEU A 479 -29.67 -11.16 22.97
N LEU A 480 -29.71 -11.31 24.31
CA LEU A 480 -28.63 -10.78 25.18
C LEU A 480 -27.26 -11.46 24.90
N PRO A 481 -27.18 -12.81 24.75
CA PRO A 481 -25.88 -13.45 24.43
C PRO A 481 -25.32 -13.04 23.07
N ARG A 482 -26.19 -12.54 22.16
CA ARG A 482 -25.85 -12.05 20.83
C ARG A 482 -25.46 -10.57 20.79
N GLY A 483 -25.46 -9.88 21.94
CA GLY A 483 -25.17 -8.47 22.05
C GLY A 483 -26.22 -7.55 21.41
N MET A 484 -27.46 -8.02 21.25
CA MET A 484 -28.56 -7.31 20.61
C MET A 484 -29.45 -6.56 21.59
N LEU A 485 -29.19 -6.70 22.89
CA LEU A 485 -29.86 -5.95 23.94
C LEU A 485 -28.82 -5.15 24.74
N PRO A 486 -29.14 -3.91 25.13
CA PRO A 486 -28.23 -3.08 25.93
C PRO A 486 -28.08 -3.59 27.39
N GLY A 487 -28.96 -4.44 27.85
CA GLY A 487 -28.95 -5.04 29.19
C GLY A 487 -30.02 -6.10 29.35
N SER A 488 -30.00 -6.80 30.48
CA SER A 488 -30.99 -7.84 30.79
C SER A 488 -32.32 -7.23 31.21
N MET A 489 -33.42 -7.81 30.77
CA MET A 489 -34.77 -7.50 31.23
C MET A 489 -34.99 -8.16 32.58
N VAL A 490 -35.21 -7.38 33.64
CA VAL A 490 -35.27 -7.90 35.01
C VAL A 490 -36.72 -7.99 35.50
N LYS A 491 -37.55 -6.97 35.26
CA LYS A 491 -38.90 -6.93 35.79
C LYS A 491 -39.81 -6.06 34.94
N ARG A 492 -41.02 -6.53 34.67
CA ARG A 492 -42.11 -5.73 34.16
C ARG A 492 -42.77 -4.94 35.29
N VAL A 493 -42.92 -3.64 35.11
CA VAL A 493 -43.63 -2.78 36.03
C VAL A 493 -44.93 -2.34 35.35
N SER A 494 -46.08 -2.69 35.92
CA SER A 494 -47.36 -2.22 35.48
C SER A 494 -47.88 -1.17 36.49
N VAL A 495 -48.44 -0.09 35.97
CA VAL A 495 -49.11 0.93 36.78
C VAL A 495 -50.59 0.60 36.84
N ALA A 496 -51.18 0.68 38.04
CA ALA A 496 -52.61 0.43 38.20
C ALA A 496 -53.44 1.43 37.38
N THR A 497 -54.49 0.95 36.76
CA THR A 497 -55.32 1.66 35.77
C THR A 497 -56.07 2.88 36.36
N ASP A 498 -56.10 3.01 37.70
CA ASP A 498 -56.75 4.09 38.45
C ASP A 498 -55.85 5.30 38.79
N GLN A 499 -54.55 5.16 38.51
CA GLN A 499 -53.59 6.28 38.67
C GLN A 499 -53.35 6.97 37.33
N SER A 500 -54.18 7.96 37.03
CA SER A 500 -53.89 8.85 35.90
C SER A 500 -52.57 9.57 36.12
N GLY A 501 -51.55 9.21 35.37
CA GLY A 501 -50.37 10.01 35.21
C GLY A 501 -49.09 9.57 35.91
N ALA A 502 -48.73 8.28 35.90
CA ALA A 502 -47.33 7.92 36.04
C ALA A 502 -46.58 8.31 34.76
N LEU A 503 -46.15 9.55 34.70
CA LEU A 503 -45.25 10.02 33.65
C LEU A 503 -43.85 9.42 33.89
N PHE A 504 -43.25 8.86 32.89
CA PHE A 504 -41.81 8.57 32.94
C PHE A 504 -41.05 9.89 33.14
N ASP A 505 -40.43 10.07 34.30
CA ASP A 505 -39.58 11.21 34.57
C ASP A 505 -38.24 10.96 33.81
N PHE A 506 -38.18 11.47 32.60
CA PHE A 506 -36.99 11.43 31.77
C PHE A 506 -36.00 12.48 32.32
N LYS A 507 -35.03 12.03 33.09
CA LYS A 507 -33.90 12.88 33.52
C LYS A 507 -32.89 12.96 32.38
N PRO A 508 -32.76 14.08 31.65
CA PRO A 508 -31.91 14.20 30.49
C PRO A 508 -30.38 14.05 30.80
N ASN A 509 -30.01 13.98 32.09
CA ASN A 509 -28.64 13.86 32.55
C ASN A 509 -28.35 12.53 33.32
N GLY A 510 -29.26 11.58 33.29
CA GLY A 510 -29.00 10.24 33.83
C GLY A 510 -28.11 9.44 32.86
N ASN A 511 -26.90 9.07 33.29
CA ASN A 511 -26.11 8.07 32.58
C ASN A 511 -26.96 6.81 32.45
N LEU A 512 -27.23 6.38 31.21
CA LEU A 512 -27.69 5.03 30.87
C LEU A 512 -26.57 4.04 31.09
#